data_ff0eff877bc560c5788ed22d84bd3a56
#
_entry.id   ff0eff877bc560c5788ed22d84bd3a56
#
_cell.length_a   1.000
_cell.length_b   1.000
_cell.length_c   1.000
_cell.angle_alpha   90.00
_cell.angle_beta   90.00
_cell.angle_gamma   90.00
#
_symmetry.space_group_name_H-M   'P 1'
#
loop_
_entity.id
_entity.type
_entity.pdbx_description
1 polymer ?
#
loop_
_entity_poly.entity_id
_entity_poly.type
_entity_poly.pdbx_seq_one_letter_code
_entity_poly.pdbx_strand_id
1 'polypeptide(L)'
;MNYWHMQLQPDIQCNEESFDEELSYWEREEELLEVTNYIGIGFGTDEEIKAFKKKLKPFDIVLIRRCATPIALVEVIEDFEDVYKNDLTRLDWFRYRRKVKILDIFNRSKLDIADKPISDFPIIDGILSLAEDKESQEYILNWHKSLFPELYQTDDSLKIREVSITSYKIFKDFKIDFIDKNNKPLPLVVVAGINGSGKTTLLEYIKYFGDIVGNEDRSYLKLERYDKKLKDIRVEELRFYSLWNIKKESKEESFLSKLFKEKTIYFPTGTDISDLKAFLVSYVTKTMHQQDLRPSDVFDRIREKIDKIFQDLDILVEFDNVDADGNVFFKNKKDEIFSIDEISTGEKTLLSKVLYLYLKEIKDSVILIDEPELSLHPAWQNRVLKLYENFAKENNCQIIIATHSPHILGSAKSEYIRLLTEDGVVDSFSNTYGAKVSQILTDIMGVKDLRTPEVNEKFVVIEDMIVENQFDTDEFKEKWQELEDTLGKNYFDLKLLKLEIASRRKDVQNNKK
;
A
#
# COMPACT_ATOMS: atom_id res chain seq x y z
N MET A 1 -5.27 -13.07 -16.71
CA MET A 1 -6.58 -13.76 -16.69
C MET A 1 -7.57 -12.84 -17.35
N ASN A 2 -8.04 -13.21 -18.54
CA ASN A 2 -9.06 -12.47 -19.28
C ASN A 2 -10.37 -13.23 -19.20
N TYR A 3 -11.48 -12.53 -19.39
CA TYR A 3 -12.81 -13.10 -19.43
C TYR A 3 -13.33 -13.11 -20.86
N TRP A 4 -13.82 -14.28 -21.30
CA TRP A 4 -14.26 -14.51 -22.66
C TRP A 4 -15.66 -15.08 -22.68
N HIS A 5 -16.37 -14.87 -23.78
CA HIS A 5 -17.61 -15.55 -24.10
C HIS A 5 -17.38 -16.48 -25.28
N MET A 6 -18.00 -17.64 -25.24
CA MET A 6 -17.92 -18.61 -26.32
C MET A 6 -19.26 -19.33 -26.53
N GLN A 7 -19.66 -19.48 -27.79
CA GLN A 7 -20.75 -20.36 -28.22
C GLN A 7 -20.15 -21.62 -28.85
N LEU A 8 -20.57 -22.79 -28.42
CA LEU A 8 -20.03 -24.06 -28.94
C LEU A 8 -20.68 -24.48 -30.26
N GLN A 9 -21.89 -23.98 -30.57
CA GLN A 9 -22.58 -24.25 -31.83
C GLN A 9 -23.20 -22.96 -32.39
N PRO A 10 -22.60 -22.38 -33.45
CA PRO A 10 -23.04 -21.08 -34.01
C PRO A 10 -24.25 -21.15 -34.93
N ASP A 11 -24.66 -22.34 -35.41
CA ASP A 11 -25.68 -22.49 -36.47
C ASP A 11 -27.13 -22.42 -35.95
N ILE A 12 -27.33 -22.15 -34.67
CA ILE A 12 -28.68 -22.02 -34.11
C ILE A 12 -29.07 -20.53 -34.15
N GLN A 13 -30.02 -20.19 -35.03
CA GLN A 13 -30.64 -18.88 -35.03
C GLN A 13 -31.40 -18.70 -33.71
N CYS A 14 -31.03 -17.69 -32.94
CA CYS A 14 -31.67 -17.32 -31.67
C CYS A 14 -33.02 -16.64 -31.97
N ASN A 15 -34.04 -17.38 -32.38
CA ASN A 15 -35.39 -16.90 -32.55
C ASN A 15 -36.20 -17.21 -31.30
N GLU A 16 -36.89 -16.23 -30.73
CA GLU A 16 -37.59 -16.25 -29.44
C GLU A 16 -38.82 -17.22 -29.38
N GLU A 17 -39.20 -17.95 -30.44
CA GLU A 17 -40.47 -18.64 -30.53
C GLU A 17 -40.41 -20.19 -30.35
N SER A 18 -39.30 -20.83 -30.05
CA SER A 18 -39.19 -22.30 -29.96
C SER A 18 -38.77 -22.86 -28.59
N PHE A 19 -39.49 -22.48 -27.54
CA PHE A 19 -39.10 -22.84 -26.17
C PHE A 19 -39.43 -24.28 -25.74
N ASP A 20 -40.32 -25.02 -26.42
CA ASP A 20 -40.89 -26.26 -25.92
C ASP A 20 -40.27 -27.58 -26.45
N GLU A 21 -39.47 -27.59 -27.50
CA GLU A 21 -38.83 -28.81 -28.04
C GLU A 21 -37.33 -28.96 -27.73
N GLU A 22 -36.72 -28.04 -27.03
CA GLU A 22 -35.25 -27.88 -26.96
C GLU A 22 -34.57 -28.46 -25.70
N LEU A 23 -35.26 -29.08 -24.79
CA LEU A 23 -34.68 -29.74 -23.61
C LEU A 23 -33.59 -30.76 -23.96
N SER A 24 -33.66 -31.38 -25.17
CA SER A 24 -32.68 -32.40 -25.61
C SER A 24 -31.35 -31.79 -26.08
N TYR A 25 -31.24 -30.47 -26.34
CA TYR A 25 -30.03 -29.85 -26.83
C TYR A 25 -29.11 -29.32 -25.72
N TRP A 26 -29.70 -28.97 -24.56
CA TRP A 26 -28.93 -28.52 -23.41
C TRP A 26 -28.01 -29.62 -22.85
N GLU A 27 -28.54 -30.85 -22.82
CA GLU A 27 -27.79 -32.03 -22.38
C GLU A 27 -26.56 -32.29 -23.25
N ARG A 28 -26.58 -31.95 -24.53
CA ARG A 28 -25.48 -32.23 -25.45
C ARG A 28 -24.25 -31.34 -25.25
N GLU A 29 -24.42 -30.06 -24.95
CA GLU A 29 -23.28 -29.14 -24.76
C GLU A 29 -22.61 -29.37 -23.41
N GLU A 30 -23.41 -29.65 -22.37
CA GLU A 30 -22.91 -30.07 -21.07
C GLU A 30 -22.19 -31.43 -21.19
N GLU A 31 -22.82 -32.44 -21.80
CA GLU A 31 -22.20 -33.76 -22.05
C GLU A 31 -20.91 -33.63 -22.87
N LEU A 32 -20.88 -32.73 -23.87
CA LEU A 32 -19.69 -32.51 -24.67
C LEU A 32 -18.53 -32.01 -23.81
N LEU A 33 -18.79 -31.03 -22.96
CA LEU A 33 -17.78 -30.48 -22.05
C LEU A 33 -17.30 -31.51 -21.04
N GLU A 34 -18.26 -32.27 -20.43
CA GLU A 34 -17.95 -33.29 -19.42
C GLU A 34 -17.16 -34.47 -19.98
N VAL A 35 -17.51 -34.90 -21.19
CA VAL A 35 -16.87 -36.06 -21.83
C VAL A 35 -15.51 -35.72 -22.41
N THR A 36 -15.36 -34.49 -22.96
CA THR A 36 -14.16 -34.16 -23.75
C THR A 36 -13.18 -33.27 -23.02
N ASN A 37 -13.66 -32.39 -22.16
CA ASN A 37 -12.87 -31.31 -21.54
C ASN A 37 -12.19 -30.39 -22.58
N TYR A 38 -12.83 -30.21 -23.74
CA TYR A 38 -12.34 -29.33 -24.80
C TYR A 38 -13.36 -28.28 -25.18
N ILE A 39 -12.88 -27.07 -25.46
CA ILE A 39 -13.58 -26.06 -26.23
C ILE A 39 -12.92 -25.92 -27.59
N GLY A 40 -13.67 -25.59 -28.63
CA GLY A 40 -13.09 -25.56 -29.97
C GLY A 40 -13.86 -24.72 -30.97
N ILE A 41 -13.17 -24.33 -32.04
CA ILE A 41 -13.71 -23.62 -33.19
C ILE A 41 -13.44 -24.46 -34.44
N GLY A 42 -14.51 -24.87 -35.12
CA GLY A 42 -14.41 -25.54 -36.44
C GLY A 42 -14.53 -24.55 -37.58
N PHE A 43 -15.51 -23.70 -37.52
CA PHE A 43 -15.84 -22.65 -38.47
C PHE A 43 -15.96 -21.33 -37.68
N GLY A 44 -15.53 -20.25 -38.30
CA GLY A 44 -15.61 -18.91 -37.70
C GLY A 44 -14.95 -17.90 -38.63
N THR A 45 -15.07 -16.64 -38.32
CA THR A 45 -14.38 -15.57 -39.04
C THR A 45 -12.87 -15.69 -38.81
N ASP A 46 -12.08 -15.18 -39.76
CA ASP A 46 -10.60 -15.16 -39.60
C ASP A 46 -10.16 -14.44 -38.32
N GLU A 47 -10.93 -13.47 -37.83
CA GLU A 47 -10.65 -12.75 -36.59
C GLU A 47 -10.91 -13.60 -35.35
N GLU A 48 -12.00 -14.37 -35.32
CA GLU A 48 -12.32 -15.29 -34.21
C GLU A 48 -11.32 -16.41 -34.10
N ILE A 49 -10.97 -17.04 -35.25
CA ILE A 49 -9.93 -18.06 -35.30
C ILE A 49 -8.59 -17.50 -34.81
N LYS A 50 -8.27 -16.27 -35.20
CA LYS A 50 -7.06 -15.58 -34.76
C LYS A 50 -7.08 -15.24 -33.27
N ALA A 51 -8.25 -14.84 -32.75
CA ALA A 51 -8.46 -14.59 -31.32
C ALA A 51 -8.31 -15.88 -30.51
N PHE A 52 -8.95 -16.96 -30.93
CA PHE A 52 -8.85 -18.26 -30.28
C PHE A 52 -7.43 -18.79 -30.22
N LYS A 53 -6.66 -18.66 -31.31
CA LYS A 53 -5.28 -19.14 -31.40
C LYS A 53 -4.29 -18.27 -30.62
N LYS A 54 -4.44 -16.93 -30.70
CA LYS A 54 -3.40 -15.99 -30.26
C LYS A 54 -3.74 -15.20 -29.02
N LYS A 55 -5.03 -14.87 -28.81
CA LYS A 55 -5.45 -14.02 -27.71
C LYS A 55 -5.92 -14.81 -26.49
N LEU A 56 -6.68 -15.87 -26.70
CA LEU A 56 -7.10 -16.78 -25.62
C LEU A 56 -5.87 -17.54 -25.10
N LYS A 57 -5.66 -17.55 -23.79
CA LYS A 57 -4.45 -18.08 -23.13
C LYS A 57 -4.79 -19.06 -22.02
N PRO A 58 -3.86 -19.93 -21.62
CA PRO A 58 -3.98 -20.68 -20.38
C PRO A 58 -4.26 -19.74 -19.20
N PHE A 59 -5.13 -20.18 -18.29
CA PHE A 59 -5.69 -19.45 -17.14
C PHE A 59 -6.71 -18.36 -17.49
N ASP A 60 -7.11 -18.20 -18.73
CA ASP A 60 -8.27 -17.39 -19.07
C ASP A 60 -9.56 -18.12 -18.72
N ILE A 61 -10.57 -17.35 -18.31
CA ILE A 61 -11.89 -17.85 -17.96
C ILE A 61 -12.84 -17.63 -19.12
N VAL A 62 -13.50 -18.70 -19.53
CA VAL A 62 -14.45 -18.66 -20.64
C VAL A 62 -15.85 -19.00 -20.14
N LEU A 63 -16.79 -18.09 -20.36
CA LEU A 63 -18.20 -18.35 -20.19
C LEU A 63 -18.73 -19.03 -21.45
N ILE A 64 -19.07 -20.30 -21.33
CA ILE A 64 -19.78 -21.04 -22.37
C ILE A 64 -21.25 -20.70 -22.26
N ARG A 65 -21.82 -20.29 -23.37
CA ARG A 65 -23.21 -19.82 -23.43
C ARG A 65 -23.86 -20.20 -24.75
N ARG A 66 -25.18 -20.22 -24.71
CA ARG A 66 -26.04 -20.35 -25.88
C ARG A 66 -26.91 -19.09 -25.94
N CYS A 67 -26.69 -18.27 -26.98
CA CYS A 67 -27.36 -16.96 -27.05
C CYS A 67 -27.16 -16.15 -25.75
N ALA A 68 -28.22 -15.83 -25.06
CA ALA A 68 -28.20 -15.14 -23.78
C ALA A 68 -28.02 -16.05 -22.57
N THR A 69 -28.11 -17.37 -22.73
CA THR A 69 -28.14 -18.30 -21.59
C THR A 69 -26.75 -18.87 -21.30
N PRO A 70 -26.24 -18.77 -20.07
CA PRO A 70 -24.99 -19.39 -19.66
C PRO A 70 -25.17 -20.91 -19.55
N ILE A 71 -24.14 -21.68 -19.93
CA ILE A 71 -24.08 -23.13 -19.85
C ILE A 71 -23.05 -23.57 -18.82
N ALA A 72 -21.82 -23.08 -18.95
CA ALA A 72 -20.73 -23.45 -18.07
C ALA A 72 -19.69 -22.33 -17.94
N LEU A 73 -18.97 -22.36 -16.84
CA LEU A 73 -17.75 -21.57 -16.65
C LEU A 73 -16.56 -22.52 -16.71
N VAL A 74 -15.61 -22.22 -17.58
CA VAL A 74 -14.42 -23.07 -17.78
C VAL A 74 -13.12 -22.25 -17.73
N GLU A 75 -12.04 -22.88 -17.30
CA GLU A 75 -10.69 -22.34 -17.30
C GLU A 75 -9.87 -23.01 -18.39
N VAL A 76 -9.18 -22.24 -19.23
CA VAL A 76 -8.27 -22.77 -20.25
C VAL A 76 -7.02 -23.31 -19.56
N ILE A 77 -6.68 -24.59 -19.82
CA ILE A 77 -5.52 -25.24 -19.19
C ILE A 77 -4.31 -25.23 -20.10
N GLU A 78 -4.50 -25.50 -21.39
CA GLU A 78 -3.41 -25.72 -22.35
C GLU A 78 -3.50 -24.77 -23.54
N ASP A 79 -2.39 -24.63 -24.28
CA ASP A 79 -2.38 -23.92 -25.54
C ASP A 79 -3.22 -24.64 -26.61
N PHE A 80 -3.54 -23.97 -27.71
CA PHE A 80 -4.39 -24.51 -28.73
C PHE A 80 -3.71 -25.65 -29.50
N GLU A 81 -4.51 -26.63 -29.91
CA GLU A 81 -4.15 -27.68 -30.80
C GLU A 81 -4.82 -27.47 -32.18
N ASP A 82 -4.08 -27.67 -33.28
CA ASP A 82 -4.63 -27.70 -34.64
C ASP A 82 -4.72 -29.18 -35.08
N VAL A 83 -5.95 -29.70 -35.06
CA VAL A 83 -6.19 -31.11 -35.34
C VAL A 83 -6.52 -31.29 -36.81
N TYR A 84 -5.58 -31.78 -37.55
CA TYR A 84 -5.74 -32.06 -38.99
C TYR A 84 -5.88 -33.57 -39.23
N LYS A 85 -7.07 -34.01 -39.69
CA LYS A 85 -7.39 -35.35 -40.27
C LYS A 85 -6.66 -36.54 -39.60
N ASN A 86 -7.22 -37.10 -38.61
CA ASN A 86 -7.07 -38.42 -37.98
C ASN A 86 -7.28 -38.33 -36.46
N ASP A 87 -8.26 -37.56 -36.06
CA ASP A 87 -8.59 -37.48 -34.65
C ASP A 87 -9.41 -38.72 -34.19
N LEU A 88 -8.79 -39.51 -33.34
CA LEU A 88 -9.44 -40.68 -32.71
C LEU A 88 -10.63 -40.28 -31.78
N THR A 89 -10.72 -38.99 -31.44
CA THR A 89 -11.79 -38.49 -30.53
C THR A 89 -13.11 -38.20 -31.23
N ARG A 90 -13.17 -38.27 -32.57
CA ARG A 90 -14.36 -37.94 -33.38
C ARG A 90 -14.88 -36.51 -33.21
N LEU A 91 -14.01 -35.57 -32.78
CA LEU A 91 -14.31 -34.14 -32.62
C LEU A 91 -13.69 -33.32 -33.76
N ASP A 92 -13.66 -33.89 -34.96
CA ASP A 92 -13.09 -33.29 -36.21
C ASP A 92 -13.77 -31.97 -36.60
N TRP A 93 -14.96 -31.70 -36.08
CA TRP A 93 -15.65 -30.41 -36.20
C TRP A 93 -15.04 -29.30 -35.34
N PHE A 94 -14.25 -29.62 -34.29
CA PHE A 94 -13.39 -28.70 -33.56
C PHE A 94 -11.96 -28.74 -34.10
N ARG A 95 -11.75 -28.15 -35.28
CA ARG A 95 -10.40 -28.11 -35.87
C ARG A 95 -9.37 -27.48 -34.96
N TYR A 96 -9.75 -26.35 -34.32
CA TYR A 96 -8.89 -25.67 -33.36
C TYR A 96 -9.52 -25.88 -31.99
N ARG A 97 -8.79 -26.49 -31.09
CA ARG A 97 -9.32 -26.83 -29.76
C ARG A 97 -8.36 -26.48 -28.66
N ARG A 98 -8.90 -26.22 -27.49
CA ARG A 98 -8.16 -26.02 -26.25
C ARG A 98 -8.73 -26.87 -25.16
N LYS A 99 -7.84 -27.48 -24.39
CA LYS A 99 -8.23 -28.22 -23.21
C LYS A 99 -8.63 -27.27 -22.10
N VAL A 100 -9.70 -27.57 -21.45
CA VAL A 100 -10.27 -26.76 -20.38
C VAL A 100 -10.55 -27.58 -19.13
N LYS A 101 -10.61 -26.90 -18.02
CA LYS A 101 -11.14 -27.41 -16.77
C LYS A 101 -12.52 -26.81 -16.57
N ILE A 102 -13.53 -27.64 -16.44
CA ILE A 102 -14.87 -27.18 -16.08
C ILE A 102 -14.80 -26.71 -14.63
N LEU A 103 -15.16 -25.45 -14.40
CA LEU A 103 -15.21 -24.85 -13.08
C LEU A 103 -16.58 -25.05 -12.45
N ASP A 104 -17.64 -24.86 -13.24
CA ASP A 104 -19.03 -25.11 -12.84
C ASP A 104 -19.93 -25.23 -14.08
N ILE A 105 -21.03 -25.94 -13.93
CA ILE A 105 -22.10 -26.05 -14.92
C ILE A 105 -23.30 -25.29 -14.38
N PHE A 106 -23.94 -24.48 -15.25
CA PHE A 106 -25.06 -23.67 -14.88
C PHE A 106 -26.28 -24.55 -14.52
N ASN A 107 -26.71 -24.49 -13.26
CA ASN A 107 -27.90 -25.14 -12.80
C ASN A 107 -28.94 -24.10 -12.38
N ARG A 108 -30.16 -24.19 -12.95
CA ARG A 108 -31.27 -23.27 -12.63
C ARG A 108 -31.60 -23.18 -11.13
N SER A 109 -31.23 -24.18 -10.34
CA SER A 109 -31.44 -24.17 -8.88
C SER A 109 -30.44 -23.27 -8.13
N LYS A 110 -29.39 -22.77 -8.79
CA LYS A 110 -28.38 -21.84 -8.24
C LYS A 110 -28.63 -20.38 -8.66
N LEU A 111 -29.84 -20.04 -9.08
CA LEU A 111 -30.22 -18.71 -9.58
C LEU A 111 -30.06 -17.55 -8.57
N ASP A 112 -29.82 -17.86 -7.29
CA ASP A 112 -29.60 -16.85 -6.23
C ASP A 112 -28.25 -16.14 -6.30
N ILE A 113 -27.39 -16.45 -7.29
CA ILE A 113 -26.03 -15.91 -7.39
C ILE A 113 -26.01 -14.53 -8.08
N ALA A 114 -27.06 -14.17 -8.81
CA ALA A 114 -27.17 -12.85 -9.44
C ALA A 114 -28.62 -12.37 -9.34
N ASP A 115 -28.83 -11.25 -8.66
CA ASP A 115 -30.10 -10.51 -8.53
C ASP A 115 -30.69 -10.00 -9.87
N LYS A 116 -30.26 -10.53 -11.03
CA LYS A 116 -30.75 -10.11 -12.34
C LYS A 116 -31.26 -11.27 -13.16
N PRO A 117 -32.43 -11.11 -13.80
CA PRO A 117 -32.95 -12.12 -14.72
C PRO A 117 -32.01 -12.26 -15.93
N ILE A 118 -31.85 -13.51 -16.38
CA ILE A 118 -30.99 -13.96 -17.50
C ILE A 118 -31.35 -13.27 -18.84
N SER A 119 -32.49 -12.59 -18.93
CA SER A 119 -33.00 -11.91 -20.13
C SER A 119 -32.18 -10.72 -20.59
N ASP A 120 -31.26 -10.19 -19.77
CA ASP A 120 -30.59 -8.91 -20.03
C ASP A 120 -29.13 -9.07 -20.50
N PHE A 121 -28.66 -10.29 -20.80
CA PHE A 121 -27.33 -10.46 -21.37
C PHE A 121 -27.28 -10.02 -22.83
N PRO A 122 -26.29 -9.20 -23.23
CA PRO A 122 -26.15 -8.85 -24.63
C PRO A 122 -25.94 -10.09 -25.48
N ILE A 123 -26.69 -10.20 -26.58
CA ILE A 123 -26.50 -11.24 -27.59
C ILE A 123 -25.13 -11.00 -28.21
N ILE A 124 -24.29 -12.06 -28.24
CA ILE A 124 -22.99 -11.96 -28.88
C ILE A 124 -23.14 -12.35 -30.35
N ASP A 125 -22.72 -11.48 -31.25
CA ASP A 125 -22.49 -11.84 -32.63
C ASP A 125 -21.17 -12.62 -32.74
N GLY A 126 -21.26 -13.92 -33.10
CA GLY A 126 -20.10 -14.77 -33.32
C GLY A 126 -19.87 -15.88 -32.30
N ILE A 127 -18.77 -16.60 -32.47
CA ILE A 127 -18.44 -17.81 -31.70
C ILE A 127 -17.62 -17.47 -30.46
N LEU A 128 -16.67 -16.53 -30.57
CA LEU A 128 -15.76 -16.15 -29.50
C LEU A 128 -15.55 -14.65 -29.46
N SER A 129 -15.82 -14.03 -28.34
CA SER A 129 -15.52 -12.62 -28.10
C SER A 129 -14.91 -12.39 -26.71
N LEU A 130 -14.05 -11.37 -26.61
CA LEU A 130 -13.59 -10.87 -25.32
C LEU A 130 -14.79 -10.21 -24.61
N ALA A 131 -14.97 -10.48 -23.34
CA ALA A 131 -15.97 -9.80 -22.54
C ALA A 131 -15.51 -8.35 -22.26
N GLU A 132 -15.82 -7.43 -23.18
CA GLU A 132 -15.39 -6.02 -23.07
C GLU A 132 -16.41 -5.17 -22.31
N ASP A 133 -17.68 -5.60 -22.32
CA ASP A 133 -18.72 -4.91 -21.57
C ASP A 133 -18.64 -5.20 -20.06
N LYS A 134 -18.92 -4.16 -19.28
CA LYS A 134 -18.79 -4.21 -17.83
C LYS A 134 -19.74 -5.22 -17.18
N GLU A 135 -20.93 -5.41 -17.72
CA GLU A 135 -21.95 -6.30 -17.16
C GLU A 135 -21.54 -7.77 -17.31
N SER A 136 -21.07 -8.16 -18.50
CA SER A 136 -20.55 -9.50 -18.74
C SER A 136 -19.31 -9.82 -17.92
N GLN A 137 -18.40 -8.87 -17.78
CA GLN A 137 -17.22 -9.03 -16.92
C GLN A 137 -17.63 -9.23 -15.45
N GLU A 138 -18.54 -8.40 -14.94
CA GLU A 138 -19.03 -8.52 -13.56
C GLU A 138 -19.76 -9.86 -13.32
N TYR A 139 -20.53 -10.33 -14.29
CA TYR A 139 -21.22 -11.62 -14.18
C TYR A 139 -20.24 -12.78 -14.09
N ILE A 140 -19.30 -12.89 -15.03
CA ILE A 140 -18.27 -13.93 -15.04
C ILE A 140 -17.45 -13.86 -13.76
N LEU A 141 -17.05 -12.65 -13.36
CA LEU A 141 -16.30 -12.43 -12.15
C LEU A 141 -17.07 -12.84 -10.89
N ASN A 142 -18.35 -12.52 -10.78
CA ASN A 142 -19.17 -12.86 -9.63
C ASN A 142 -19.42 -14.38 -9.56
N TRP A 143 -19.66 -15.02 -10.71
CA TRP A 143 -19.77 -16.48 -10.74
C TRP A 143 -18.45 -17.14 -10.33
N HIS A 144 -17.34 -16.71 -10.90
CA HIS A 144 -16.02 -17.23 -10.52
C HIS A 144 -15.70 -16.96 -9.03
N LYS A 145 -16.06 -15.79 -8.50
CA LYS A 145 -15.94 -15.48 -7.06
C LYS A 145 -16.78 -16.39 -6.17
N SER A 146 -17.98 -16.76 -6.60
CA SER A 146 -18.84 -17.65 -5.83
C SER A 146 -18.30 -19.08 -5.74
N LEU A 147 -17.59 -19.52 -6.79
CA LEU A 147 -16.95 -20.84 -6.81
C LEU A 147 -15.64 -20.87 -6.04
N PHE A 148 -14.91 -19.77 -6.08
CA PHE A 148 -13.57 -19.66 -5.49
C PHE A 148 -13.48 -18.39 -4.62
N PRO A 149 -14.32 -18.27 -3.57
CA PRO A 149 -14.32 -17.11 -2.72
C PRO A 149 -12.92 -16.84 -2.11
N GLU A 150 -12.14 -17.91 -1.90
CA GLU A 150 -10.77 -17.81 -1.39
C GLU A 150 -9.80 -17.14 -2.38
N LEU A 151 -10.09 -17.14 -3.69
CA LEU A 151 -9.27 -16.44 -4.70
C LEU A 151 -9.49 -14.93 -4.68
N TYR A 152 -10.65 -14.51 -4.20
CA TYR A 152 -11.10 -13.12 -4.21
C TYR A 152 -11.25 -12.53 -2.81
N GLN A 153 -11.27 -13.36 -1.78
CA GLN A 153 -10.96 -12.93 -0.44
C GLN A 153 -9.46 -12.61 -0.43
N THR A 154 -9.14 -11.34 -0.57
CA THR A 154 -7.78 -10.80 -0.54
C THR A 154 -7.24 -10.83 0.90
N ASP A 155 -7.18 -12.01 1.44
CA ASP A 155 -6.49 -12.28 2.70
C ASP A 155 -4.98 -12.56 2.47
N ASP A 156 -4.51 -12.43 1.23
CA ASP A 156 -3.10 -12.49 0.92
C ASP A 156 -2.43 -11.27 1.55
N SER A 157 -1.66 -11.50 2.60
CA SER A 157 -0.83 -10.44 3.16
C SER A 157 0.31 -10.15 2.20
N LEU A 158 0.57 -8.86 1.98
CA LEU A 158 1.67 -8.41 1.14
C LEU A 158 2.62 -7.55 1.96
N LYS A 159 3.91 -7.86 1.87
CA LYS A 159 4.98 -7.08 2.52
C LYS A 159 6.15 -6.91 1.57
N ILE A 160 6.81 -5.77 1.62
CA ILE A 160 8.02 -5.50 0.86
C ILE A 160 9.21 -5.93 1.68
N ARG A 161 10.10 -6.72 1.09
CA ARG A 161 11.36 -7.17 1.70
C ARG A 161 12.53 -6.31 1.27
N GLU A 162 12.52 -5.88 0.01
CA GLU A 162 13.65 -5.20 -0.62
C GLU A 162 13.17 -4.40 -1.83
N VAL A 163 13.78 -3.25 -2.04
CA VAL A 163 13.63 -2.41 -3.23
C VAL A 163 14.97 -2.27 -3.90
N SER A 164 15.02 -2.56 -5.20
CA SER A 164 16.20 -2.35 -6.03
C SER A 164 15.87 -1.41 -7.18
N ILE A 165 16.63 -0.33 -7.31
CA ILE A 165 16.45 0.72 -8.32
C ILE A 165 17.72 0.85 -9.12
N THR A 166 17.67 0.51 -10.41
CA THR A 166 18.83 0.66 -11.31
C THR A 166 19.10 2.12 -11.61
N SER A 167 18.07 2.88 -12.00
CA SER A 167 18.18 4.31 -12.27
C SER A 167 16.81 4.99 -12.19
N TYR A 168 16.63 5.87 -11.22
CA TYR A 168 15.45 6.71 -11.11
C TYR A 168 15.72 7.99 -10.32
N LYS A 169 15.53 9.15 -10.93
CA LYS A 169 15.80 10.46 -10.34
C LYS A 169 17.22 10.50 -9.74
N ILE A 170 17.34 10.59 -8.41
CA ILE A 170 18.61 10.62 -7.69
C ILE A 170 19.21 9.23 -7.45
N PHE A 171 18.41 8.16 -7.55
CA PHE A 171 18.86 6.80 -7.28
C PHE A 171 19.57 6.19 -8.50
N LYS A 172 20.77 5.65 -8.26
CA LYS A 172 21.55 4.87 -9.24
C LYS A 172 22.10 3.65 -8.53
N ASP A 173 21.85 2.45 -9.08
CA ASP A 173 22.25 1.16 -8.50
C ASP A 173 21.93 1.07 -6.99
N PHE A 174 20.75 1.62 -6.62
CA PHE A 174 20.32 1.76 -5.24
C PHE A 174 19.57 0.53 -4.77
N LYS A 175 19.86 0.12 -3.53
CA LYS A 175 19.22 -1.02 -2.90
C LYS A 175 18.93 -0.72 -1.43
N ILE A 176 17.74 -1.11 -0.98
CA ILE A 176 17.29 -0.97 0.41
C ILE A 176 16.45 -2.17 0.80
N ASP A 177 16.69 -2.72 1.98
CA ASP A 177 15.88 -3.81 2.54
C ASP A 177 14.98 -3.31 3.69
N PHE A 178 13.91 -4.08 3.92
CA PHE A 178 12.90 -3.82 4.95
C PHE A 178 12.68 -5.07 5.82
N ILE A 179 13.75 -5.78 6.10
CA ILE A 179 13.76 -7.01 6.89
C ILE A 179 14.51 -6.84 8.21
N ASP A 180 14.18 -7.67 9.17
CA ASP A 180 14.90 -7.79 10.43
C ASP A 180 16.12 -8.73 10.30
N LYS A 181 16.91 -8.85 11.37
CA LYS A 181 18.06 -9.77 11.45
C LYS A 181 17.69 -11.25 11.31
N ASN A 182 16.41 -11.62 11.46
CA ASN A 182 15.90 -12.97 11.26
C ASN A 182 15.32 -13.15 9.84
N ASN A 183 15.61 -12.22 8.94
CA ASN A 183 15.15 -12.23 7.55
C ASN A 183 13.62 -12.22 7.43
N LYS A 184 12.90 -11.51 8.33
CA LYS A 184 11.46 -11.32 8.28
C LYS A 184 11.12 -9.86 7.95
N PRO A 185 10.08 -9.57 7.16
CA PRO A 185 9.65 -8.21 6.91
C PRO A 185 9.32 -7.47 8.20
N LEU A 186 9.85 -6.29 8.34
CA LEU A 186 9.55 -5.40 9.46
C LEU A 186 8.10 -4.89 9.36
N PRO A 187 7.33 -4.87 10.45
CA PRO A 187 5.98 -4.31 10.46
C PRO A 187 5.99 -2.79 10.29
N LEU A 188 7.10 -2.16 10.69
CA LEU A 188 7.31 -0.72 10.60
C LEU A 188 8.72 -0.45 10.11
N VAL A 189 8.85 0.44 9.12
CA VAL A 189 10.13 0.93 8.59
C VAL A 189 10.12 2.46 8.62
N VAL A 190 11.20 3.05 9.12
CA VAL A 190 11.38 4.49 9.17
C VAL A 190 12.53 4.87 8.23
N VAL A 191 12.19 5.38 7.06
CA VAL A 191 13.14 5.91 6.09
C VAL A 191 13.47 7.34 6.46
N ALA A 192 14.68 7.56 6.94
CA ALA A 192 15.18 8.84 7.40
C ALA A 192 16.21 9.42 6.44
N GLY A 193 16.53 10.70 6.59
CA GLY A 193 17.57 11.39 5.84
C GLY A 193 17.33 12.89 5.79
N ILE A 194 18.35 13.62 5.39
CA ILE A 194 18.25 15.07 5.19
C ILE A 194 17.29 15.41 4.03
N ASN A 195 16.92 16.69 3.93
CA ASN A 195 16.10 17.13 2.80
C ASN A 195 16.85 16.89 1.48
N GLY A 196 16.13 16.40 0.49
CA GLY A 196 16.73 16.04 -0.81
C GLY A 196 17.36 14.64 -0.89
N SER A 197 17.44 13.88 0.21
CA SER A 197 17.99 12.51 0.20
C SER A 197 17.14 11.46 -0.54
N GLY A 198 15.94 11.84 -1.03
CA GLY A 198 15.10 10.97 -1.85
C GLY A 198 14.02 10.18 -1.11
N LYS A 199 13.73 10.49 0.15
CA LYS A 199 12.69 9.79 0.95
C LYS A 199 11.33 9.72 0.24
N THR A 200 10.76 10.88 -0.10
CA THR A 200 9.52 10.98 -0.88
C THR A 200 9.63 10.27 -2.22
N THR A 201 10.77 10.46 -2.91
CA THR A 201 11.03 9.80 -4.20
C THR A 201 11.01 8.28 -4.08
N LEU A 202 11.53 7.71 -2.99
CA LEU A 202 11.47 6.27 -2.72
C LEU A 202 10.04 5.79 -2.51
N LEU A 203 9.24 6.50 -1.70
CA LEU A 203 7.83 6.14 -1.48
C LEU A 203 7.01 6.23 -2.77
N GLU A 204 7.18 7.30 -3.55
CA GLU A 204 6.55 7.43 -4.87
C GLU A 204 6.97 6.30 -5.82
N TYR A 205 8.27 5.98 -5.85
CA TYR A 205 8.78 4.89 -6.66
C TYR A 205 8.12 3.55 -6.30
N ILE A 206 8.01 3.26 -5.01
CA ILE A 206 7.31 2.05 -4.54
C ILE A 206 5.85 2.08 -4.98
N LYS A 207 5.13 3.17 -4.74
CA LYS A 207 3.69 3.28 -5.08
C LYS A 207 3.41 3.13 -6.57
N TYR A 208 4.21 3.80 -7.39
CA TYR A 208 4.01 3.87 -8.84
C TYR A 208 4.99 2.96 -9.59
N PHE A 209 5.52 1.94 -8.95
CA PHE A 209 6.57 1.07 -9.50
C PHE A 209 6.25 0.60 -10.93
N GLY A 210 5.02 0.18 -11.19
CA GLY A 210 4.60 -0.30 -12.50
C GLY A 210 4.48 0.76 -13.60
N ASP A 211 4.34 2.01 -13.22
CA ASP A 211 4.11 3.12 -14.15
C ASP A 211 5.42 3.87 -14.51
N ILE A 212 6.46 3.71 -13.68
CA ILE A 212 7.71 4.47 -13.75
C ILE A 212 8.81 3.74 -14.50
N VAL A 213 8.83 2.42 -14.47
CA VAL A 213 9.96 1.60 -14.93
C VAL A 213 10.03 1.54 -16.46
N GLY A 214 11.15 1.94 -17.03
CA GLY A 214 11.43 1.96 -18.47
C GLY A 214 11.96 0.63 -19.04
N ASN A 215 12.20 0.60 -20.36
CA ASN A 215 12.39 -0.61 -21.19
C ASN A 215 13.62 -1.47 -20.91
N GLU A 216 14.62 -0.98 -20.20
CA GLU A 216 15.88 -1.70 -19.94
C GLU A 216 16.20 -1.77 -18.44
N ASP A 217 15.23 -1.38 -17.59
CA ASP A 217 15.44 -1.26 -16.17
C ASP A 217 15.42 -2.66 -15.49
N ARG A 218 16.47 -2.96 -14.75
CA ARG A 218 16.61 -4.19 -13.96
C ARG A 218 16.06 -4.05 -12.54
N SER A 219 15.37 -2.96 -12.28
CA SER A 219 14.76 -2.68 -10.99
C SER A 219 13.71 -3.72 -10.60
N TYR A 220 13.57 -3.97 -9.31
CA TYR A 220 12.56 -4.89 -8.79
C TYR A 220 12.13 -4.52 -7.36
N LEU A 221 10.92 -4.97 -7.02
CA LEU A 221 10.46 -5.08 -5.65
C LEU A 221 10.45 -6.56 -5.25
N LYS A 222 11.14 -6.91 -4.19
CA LYS A 222 11.07 -8.24 -3.60
C LYS A 222 9.98 -8.26 -2.56
N LEU A 223 8.95 -9.04 -2.82
CA LEU A 223 7.72 -9.08 -2.04
C LEU A 223 7.63 -10.41 -1.28
N GLU A 224 7.07 -10.36 -0.09
CA GLU A 224 6.63 -11.52 0.65
C GLU A 224 5.11 -11.56 0.64
N ARG A 225 4.55 -12.67 0.20
CA ARG A 225 3.12 -12.92 0.15
C ARG A 225 2.78 -14.20 0.91
N TYR A 226 1.78 -14.13 1.76
CA TYR A 226 1.20 -15.33 2.32
C TYR A 226 0.17 -15.90 1.35
N ASP A 227 0.43 -17.09 0.82
CA ASP A 227 -0.49 -17.80 -0.06
C ASP A 227 -1.42 -18.66 0.78
N LYS A 228 -2.67 -18.25 0.94
CA LYS A 228 -3.67 -18.98 1.74
C LYS A 228 -3.99 -20.37 1.21
N LYS A 229 -3.97 -20.56 -0.11
CA LYS A 229 -4.25 -21.89 -0.71
C LYS A 229 -3.20 -22.90 -0.31
N LEU A 230 -1.95 -22.51 -0.37
CA LEU A 230 -0.83 -23.37 -0.03
C LEU A 230 -0.48 -23.30 1.47
N LYS A 231 -1.09 -22.36 2.21
CA LYS A 231 -0.74 -22.04 3.61
C LYS A 231 0.76 -21.82 3.79
N ASP A 232 1.38 -21.17 2.80
CA ASP A 232 2.82 -20.99 2.72
C ASP A 232 3.20 -19.54 2.42
N ILE A 233 4.41 -19.16 2.83
CA ILE A 233 4.99 -17.85 2.54
C ILE A 233 5.79 -17.95 1.26
N ARG A 234 5.44 -17.13 0.26
CA ARG A 234 6.18 -17.00 -0.99
C ARG A 234 6.94 -15.70 -1.03
N VAL A 235 8.17 -15.77 -1.47
CA VAL A 235 8.99 -14.59 -1.78
C VAL A 235 9.11 -14.49 -3.29
N GLU A 236 8.55 -13.43 -3.84
CA GLU A 236 8.45 -13.22 -5.30
C GLU A 236 9.05 -11.87 -5.67
N GLU A 237 9.63 -11.77 -6.85
CA GLU A 237 10.14 -10.51 -7.40
C GLU A 237 9.12 -9.92 -8.37
N LEU A 238 8.62 -8.73 -8.05
CA LEU A 238 7.84 -7.93 -8.98
C LEU A 238 8.80 -7.18 -9.89
N ARG A 239 8.88 -7.60 -11.16
CA ARG A 239 9.66 -6.95 -12.21
C ARG A 239 8.72 -6.48 -13.30
N PHE A 240 8.90 -5.26 -13.77
CA PHE A 240 8.24 -4.81 -14.97
C PHE A 240 9.20 -5.02 -16.16
N TYR A 241 8.95 -6.09 -16.92
CA TYR A 241 9.54 -6.20 -18.24
C TYR A 241 8.70 -5.33 -19.16
N SER A 242 9.24 -4.22 -19.64
CA SER A 242 8.59 -3.54 -20.74
C SER A 242 8.60 -4.48 -21.95
N LEU A 243 7.42 -4.89 -22.35
CA LEU A 243 7.14 -5.75 -23.48
C LEU A 243 7.40 -5.06 -24.85
N TRP A 244 8.50 -4.31 -24.98
CA TRP A 244 8.84 -3.69 -26.25
C TRP A 244 9.28 -4.69 -27.32
N ASN A 245 9.66 -5.90 -26.95
CA ASN A 245 9.97 -6.98 -27.89
C ASN A 245 8.77 -7.89 -28.23
N ILE A 246 7.63 -7.72 -27.60
CA ILE A 246 6.38 -8.36 -27.98
C ILE A 246 5.47 -7.25 -28.50
N LYS A 247 5.31 -7.21 -29.83
CA LYS A 247 4.43 -6.29 -30.57
C LYS A 247 3.22 -5.85 -29.74
N LYS A 248 3.03 -4.58 -29.62
CA LYS A 248 1.90 -3.66 -29.29
C LYS A 248 0.50 -4.21 -28.92
N GLU A 249 0.36 -5.47 -28.53
CA GLU A 249 -0.91 -6.12 -28.19
C GLU A 249 -0.77 -6.86 -26.85
N SER A 250 -1.58 -6.44 -25.89
CA SER A 250 -1.78 -6.92 -24.51
C SER A 250 -0.75 -6.46 -23.45
N LYS A 251 -1.07 -5.34 -22.81
CA LYS A 251 -0.59 -5.03 -21.45
C LYS A 251 -1.38 -5.88 -20.44
N GLU A 252 -1.13 -7.16 -20.37
CA GLU A 252 -1.65 -7.97 -19.27
C GLU A 252 -0.85 -7.64 -18.01
N GLU A 253 -1.49 -6.94 -17.09
CA GLU A 253 -0.95 -6.69 -15.76
C GLU A 253 -0.86 -8.02 -15.01
N SER A 254 0.32 -8.39 -14.52
CA SER A 254 0.48 -9.63 -13.76
C SER A 254 -0.39 -9.60 -12.50
N PHE A 255 -0.86 -10.77 -12.04
CA PHE A 255 -1.61 -10.91 -10.78
C PHE A 255 -0.89 -10.21 -9.61
N LEU A 256 0.43 -10.39 -9.50
CA LEU A 256 1.23 -9.77 -8.46
C LEU A 256 1.25 -8.24 -8.56
N SER A 257 1.30 -7.69 -9.78
CA SER A 257 1.23 -6.24 -10.02
C SER A 257 -0.12 -5.68 -9.58
N LYS A 258 -1.21 -6.34 -9.95
CA LYS A 258 -2.55 -5.93 -9.56
C LYS A 258 -2.75 -6.00 -8.05
N LEU A 259 -2.34 -7.11 -7.43
CA LEU A 259 -2.37 -7.29 -5.98
C LEU A 259 -1.56 -6.19 -5.28
N PHE A 260 -0.36 -5.90 -5.78
CA PHE A 260 0.51 -4.86 -5.22
C PHE A 260 -0.15 -3.48 -5.28
N LYS A 261 -0.74 -3.10 -6.43
CA LYS A 261 -1.46 -1.83 -6.57
C LYS A 261 -2.66 -1.72 -5.63
N GLU A 262 -3.45 -2.78 -5.49
CA GLU A 262 -4.62 -2.84 -4.62
C GLU A 262 -4.24 -2.79 -3.13
N LYS A 263 -3.18 -3.50 -2.75
CA LYS A 263 -2.72 -3.62 -1.36
C LYS A 263 -1.75 -2.53 -0.92
N THR A 264 -1.33 -1.62 -1.80
CA THR A 264 -0.42 -0.52 -1.46
C THR A 264 -1.16 0.80 -1.36
N ILE A 265 -1.18 1.37 -0.17
CA ILE A 265 -1.82 2.66 0.13
C ILE A 265 -0.73 3.70 0.33
N TYR A 266 -0.89 4.88 -0.24
CA TYR A 266 0.06 5.98 -0.09
C TYR A 266 -0.62 7.23 0.43
N PHE A 267 -0.06 7.77 1.51
CA PHE A 267 -0.41 9.06 2.08
C PHE A 267 0.71 10.06 1.79
N PRO A 268 0.57 10.90 0.76
CA PRO A 268 1.53 11.94 0.45
C PRO A 268 1.58 13.01 1.53
N THR A 269 2.63 13.82 1.50
CA THR A 269 2.77 15.03 2.31
C THR A 269 1.58 15.97 2.04
N GLY A 270 0.99 16.52 3.09
CA GLY A 270 -0.09 17.52 2.95
C GLY A 270 -1.44 16.97 2.52
N THR A 271 -1.79 15.74 2.91
CA THR A 271 -3.14 15.18 2.70
C THR A 271 -4.22 16.18 3.14
N ASP A 272 -5.09 16.56 2.20
CA ASP A 272 -6.03 17.67 2.36
C ASP A 272 -7.17 17.31 3.35
N ILE A 273 -7.57 18.30 4.13
CA ILE A 273 -8.58 18.19 5.19
C ILE A 273 -10.00 18.04 4.63
N SER A 274 -10.24 18.56 3.44
CA SER A 274 -11.51 18.37 2.71
C SER A 274 -11.82 16.87 2.58
N ASP A 275 -10.80 16.04 2.44
CA ASP A 275 -10.92 14.59 2.33
C ASP A 275 -11.43 13.95 3.62
N LEU A 276 -11.07 14.44 4.81
CA LEU A 276 -11.53 13.86 6.08
C LEU A 276 -13.04 14.10 6.30
N LYS A 277 -13.53 15.32 6.03
CA LYS A 277 -14.96 15.62 6.13
C LYS A 277 -15.77 14.76 5.19
N ALA A 278 -15.41 14.77 3.90
CA ALA A 278 -16.07 13.96 2.87
C ALA A 278 -16.00 12.46 3.19
N PHE A 279 -14.88 12.01 3.71
CA PHE A 279 -14.70 10.62 4.12
C PHE A 279 -15.62 10.22 5.29
N LEU A 280 -15.71 11.02 6.36
CA LEU A 280 -16.57 10.73 7.50
C LEU A 280 -18.06 10.74 7.11
N VAL A 281 -18.49 11.72 6.33
CA VAL A 281 -19.87 11.79 5.80
C VAL A 281 -20.19 10.55 4.97
N SER A 282 -19.31 10.19 4.05
CA SER A 282 -19.46 9.00 3.20
C SER A 282 -19.48 7.71 4.03
N TYR A 283 -18.60 7.59 5.04
CA TYR A 283 -18.57 6.44 5.94
C TYR A 283 -19.87 6.29 6.73
N VAL A 284 -20.36 7.37 7.34
CA VAL A 284 -21.63 7.36 8.10
C VAL A 284 -22.78 6.96 7.20
N THR A 285 -22.96 7.64 6.06
CA THR A 285 -24.06 7.38 5.12
C THR A 285 -24.03 5.94 4.59
N LYS A 286 -22.86 5.47 4.18
CA LYS A 286 -22.70 4.11 3.66
C LYS A 286 -22.96 3.04 4.72
N THR A 287 -22.44 3.23 5.94
CA THR A 287 -22.60 2.27 7.03
C THR A 287 -24.06 2.18 7.48
N MET A 288 -24.77 3.32 7.56
CA MET A 288 -26.21 3.34 7.83
C MET A 288 -27.00 2.52 6.81
N HIS A 289 -26.76 2.74 5.51
CA HIS A 289 -27.49 2.05 4.46
C HIS A 289 -27.15 0.57 4.32
N GLN A 290 -25.87 0.20 4.50
CA GLN A 290 -25.44 -1.20 4.31
C GLN A 290 -25.78 -2.11 5.49
N GLN A 291 -25.87 -1.56 6.70
CA GLN A 291 -26.06 -2.35 7.93
C GLN A 291 -27.40 -2.06 8.63
N ASP A 292 -28.27 -1.25 8.04
CA ASP A 292 -29.57 -0.81 8.59
C ASP A 292 -29.43 -0.25 10.02
N LEU A 293 -28.40 0.57 10.24
CA LEU A 293 -28.08 1.14 11.55
C LEU A 293 -28.63 2.56 11.69
N ARG A 294 -28.96 2.93 12.94
CA ARG A 294 -29.29 4.32 13.26
C ARG A 294 -28.03 5.20 13.22
N PRO A 295 -28.15 6.50 12.91
CA PRO A 295 -27.02 7.42 12.95
C PRO A 295 -26.24 7.36 14.28
N SER A 296 -26.94 7.31 15.42
CA SER A 296 -26.34 7.20 16.76
C SER A 296 -25.41 6.01 16.89
N ASP A 297 -25.83 4.85 16.38
CA ASP A 297 -25.06 3.60 16.50
C ASP A 297 -23.76 3.66 15.67
N VAL A 298 -23.80 4.36 14.53
CA VAL A 298 -22.62 4.61 13.70
C VAL A 298 -21.70 5.63 14.37
N PHE A 299 -22.25 6.67 14.98
CA PHE A 299 -21.47 7.68 15.71
C PHE A 299 -20.76 7.06 16.93
N ASP A 300 -21.43 6.21 17.68
CA ASP A 300 -20.82 5.51 18.81
C ASP A 300 -19.66 4.60 18.37
N ARG A 301 -19.81 3.89 17.24
CA ARG A 301 -18.70 3.11 16.66
C ARG A 301 -17.50 3.97 16.27
N ILE A 302 -17.72 5.15 15.73
CA ILE A 302 -16.63 6.07 15.40
C ILE A 302 -15.95 6.54 16.69
N ARG A 303 -16.72 6.91 17.73
CA ARG A 303 -16.19 7.32 19.05
C ARG A 303 -15.35 6.20 19.67
N GLU A 304 -15.89 5.00 19.78
CA GLU A 304 -15.15 3.85 20.34
C GLU A 304 -13.83 3.59 19.60
N LYS A 305 -13.84 3.70 18.26
CA LYS A 305 -12.60 3.55 17.46
C LYS A 305 -11.62 4.68 17.74
N ILE A 306 -12.08 5.93 17.82
CA ILE A 306 -11.25 7.09 18.14
C ILE A 306 -10.64 6.96 19.52
N ASP A 307 -11.45 6.65 20.53
CA ASP A 307 -11.00 6.51 21.92
C ASP A 307 -9.94 5.40 22.03
N LYS A 308 -10.19 4.23 21.43
CA LYS A 308 -9.23 3.12 21.43
C LYS A 308 -7.90 3.49 20.77
N ILE A 309 -7.95 4.23 19.66
CA ILE A 309 -6.77 4.61 18.89
C ILE A 309 -5.94 5.64 19.64
N PHE A 310 -6.60 6.62 20.23
CA PHE A 310 -5.96 7.82 20.77
C PHE A 310 -5.85 7.87 22.29
N GLN A 311 -6.20 6.77 22.99
CA GLN A 311 -6.12 6.73 24.45
C GLN A 311 -4.74 7.12 25.02
N ASP A 312 -3.67 6.87 24.25
CA ASP A 312 -2.29 7.18 24.62
C ASP A 312 -1.80 8.57 24.13
N LEU A 313 -2.63 9.24 23.34
CA LEU A 313 -2.31 10.53 22.73
C LEU A 313 -3.21 11.61 23.33
N ASP A 314 -3.07 12.22 24.40
CA ASP A 314 -3.91 13.29 24.95
C ASP A 314 -4.58 14.16 23.86
N ILE A 315 -5.33 13.53 22.96
CA ILE A 315 -6.13 14.23 21.95
C ILE A 315 -7.33 14.83 22.66
N LEU A 316 -7.49 16.13 22.47
CA LEU A 316 -8.46 16.92 23.22
C LEU A 316 -9.84 16.95 22.56
N VAL A 317 -10.00 16.23 21.44
CA VAL A 317 -11.23 16.25 20.64
C VAL A 317 -11.82 14.85 20.51
N GLU A 318 -13.14 14.76 20.67
CA GLU A 318 -13.94 13.55 20.45
C GLU A 318 -14.91 13.81 19.31
N PHE A 319 -15.18 12.77 18.49
CA PHE A 319 -16.20 12.86 17.46
C PHE A 319 -17.59 12.99 18.08
N ASP A 320 -18.38 13.96 17.66
CA ASP A 320 -19.74 14.16 18.15
C ASP A 320 -20.78 13.62 17.18
N ASN A 321 -20.95 14.25 16.02
CA ASN A 321 -21.95 13.85 15.04
C ASN A 321 -21.64 14.33 13.62
N VAL A 322 -22.49 13.89 12.67
CA VAL A 322 -22.65 14.45 11.33
C VAL A 322 -24.09 14.90 11.19
N ASP A 323 -24.33 16.16 10.84
CA ASP A 323 -25.67 16.69 10.64
C ASP A 323 -26.25 16.33 9.24
N ALA A 324 -27.52 16.74 9.01
CA ALA A 324 -28.21 16.46 7.75
C ALA A 324 -27.60 17.19 6.55
N ASP A 325 -26.88 18.27 6.76
CA ASP A 325 -26.18 19.05 5.74
C ASP A 325 -24.77 18.54 5.46
N GLY A 326 -24.35 17.47 6.16
CA GLY A 326 -23.03 16.87 6.03
C GLY A 326 -21.93 17.66 6.75
N ASN A 327 -22.25 18.45 7.75
CA ASN A 327 -21.23 19.04 8.61
C ASN A 327 -20.83 18.05 9.69
N VAL A 328 -19.53 18.00 9.97
CA VAL A 328 -18.93 17.08 10.94
C VAL A 328 -18.57 17.87 12.19
N PHE A 329 -19.01 17.39 13.33
CA PHE A 329 -18.80 18.04 14.62
C PHE A 329 -17.98 17.18 15.56
N PHE A 330 -17.18 17.87 16.36
CA PHE A 330 -16.38 17.32 17.44
C PHE A 330 -16.70 18.06 18.74
N LYS A 331 -16.37 17.47 19.85
CA LYS A 331 -16.46 18.11 21.18
C LYS A 331 -15.11 18.03 21.90
N ASN A 332 -14.85 18.99 22.75
CA ASN A 332 -13.69 19.01 23.63
C ASN A 332 -14.01 18.39 25.01
N LYS A 333 -13.01 18.30 25.90
CA LYS A 333 -13.18 17.82 27.29
C LYS A 333 -14.13 18.63 28.15
N LYS A 334 -14.60 19.80 27.67
CA LYS A 334 -15.58 20.64 28.34
C LYS A 334 -16.98 20.52 27.74
N ASP A 335 -17.18 19.52 26.83
CA ASP A 335 -18.41 19.32 26.06
C ASP A 335 -18.81 20.51 25.16
N GLU A 336 -17.84 21.38 24.80
CA GLU A 336 -18.06 22.42 23.80
C GLU A 336 -17.98 21.80 22.41
N ILE A 337 -19.05 21.98 21.63
CA ILE A 337 -19.17 21.42 20.26
C ILE A 337 -18.61 22.44 19.26
N PHE A 338 -17.83 21.96 18.31
CA PHE A 338 -17.23 22.77 17.27
C PHE A 338 -17.12 21.99 15.95
N SER A 339 -17.03 22.71 14.84
CA SER A 339 -16.90 22.11 13.51
C SER A 339 -15.51 21.49 13.31
N ILE A 340 -15.42 20.48 12.46
CA ILE A 340 -14.14 19.92 11.99
C ILE A 340 -13.19 21.00 11.45
N ASP A 341 -13.74 22.10 10.91
CA ASP A 341 -12.97 23.20 10.35
C ASP A 341 -12.21 24.00 11.42
N GLU A 342 -12.64 23.94 12.68
CA GLU A 342 -12.06 24.62 13.83
C GLU A 342 -10.98 23.80 14.54
N ILE A 343 -10.83 22.51 14.21
CA ILE A 343 -9.77 21.65 14.77
C ILE A 343 -8.41 22.12 14.26
N SER A 344 -7.38 22.01 15.10
CA SER A 344 -6.00 22.37 14.69
C SER A 344 -5.53 21.53 13.50
N THR A 345 -4.70 22.12 12.64
CA THR A 345 -4.18 21.43 11.44
C THR A 345 -3.45 20.13 11.79
N GLY A 346 -2.70 20.11 12.90
CA GLY A 346 -2.00 18.90 13.35
C GLY A 346 -2.96 17.79 13.76
N GLU A 347 -4.00 18.10 14.54
CA GLU A 347 -5.03 17.13 14.90
C GLU A 347 -5.76 16.60 13.68
N LYS A 348 -6.15 17.47 12.75
CA LYS A 348 -6.82 17.07 11.50
C LYS A 348 -5.96 16.12 10.68
N THR A 349 -4.67 16.44 10.50
CA THR A 349 -3.73 15.62 9.71
C THR A 349 -3.56 14.23 10.33
N LEU A 350 -3.44 14.15 11.65
CA LEU A 350 -3.32 12.88 12.35
C LEU A 350 -4.63 12.08 12.27
N LEU A 351 -5.76 12.72 12.59
CA LEU A 351 -7.08 12.10 12.51
C LEU A 351 -7.38 11.56 11.11
N SER A 352 -7.09 12.32 10.04
CA SER A 352 -7.42 11.90 8.68
C SER A 352 -6.71 10.60 8.29
N LYS A 353 -5.41 10.51 8.51
CA LYS A 353 -4.61 9.34 8.16
C LYS A 353 -5.01 8.12 9.01
N VAL A 354 -5.12 8.31 10.31
CA VAL A 354 -5.37 7.19 11.23
C VAL A 354 -6.82 6.71 11.15
N LEU A 355 -7.80 7.62 11.15
CA LEU A 355 -9.20 7.24 11.00
C LEU A 355 -9.47 6.55 9.67
N TYR A 356 -8.84 7.01 8.59
CA TYR A 356 -8.95 6.33 7.31
C TYR A 356 -8.54 4.85 7.43
N LEU A 357 -7.38 4.57 8.05
CA LEU A 357 -6.88 3.21 8.21
C LEU A 357 -7.84 2.32 9.02
N TYR A 358 -8.34 2.83 10.15
CA TYR A 358 -9.20 2.06 11.05
C TYR A 358 -10.65 1.93 10.57
N LEU A 359 -11.23 2.98 9.97
CA LEU A 359 -12.60 2.96 9.48
C LEU A 359 -12.74 2.18 8.16
N LYS A 360 -11.70 2.17 7.32
CA LYS A 360 -11.62 1.31 6.13
C LYS A 360 -11.24 -0.13 6.44
N GLU A 361 -10.95 -0.43 7.71
CA GLU A 361 -10.55 -1.77 8.15
C GLU A 361 -9.40 -2.36 7.31
N ILE A 362 -8.40 -1.50 7.02
CA ILE A 362 -7.25 -1.87 6.21
C ILE A 362 -6.48 -2.99 6.90
N LYS A 363 -6.28 -4.09 6.18
CA LYS A 363 -5.53 -5.28 6.64
C LYS A 363 -4.63 -5.81 5.54
N ASP A 364 -3.60 -6.57 5.95
CA ASP A 364 -2.74 -7.32 5.04
C ASP A 364 -2.14 -6.48 3.90
N SER A 365 -1.79 -5.22 4.18
CA SER A 365 -1.46 -4.20 3.19
C SER A 365 -0.14 -3.52 3.49
N VAL A 366 0.48 -2.94 2.45
CA VAL A 366 1.61 -2.03 2.57
C VAL A 366 1.08 -0.59 2.62
N ILE A 367 1.51 0.16 3.62
CA ILE A 367 1.08 1.54 3.84
C ILE A 367 2.32 2.43 3.80
N LEU A 368 2.33 3.38 2.89
CA LEU A 368 3.40 4.35 2.70
C LEU A 368 2.93 5.70 3.23
N ILE A 369 3.70 6.30 4.14
CA ILE A 369 3.34 7.59 4.77
C ILE A 369 4.51 8.55 4.64
N ASP A 370 4.26 9.67 3.97
CA ASP A 370 5.25 10.71 3.81
C ASP A 370 5.03 11.81 4.85
N GLU A 371 6.08 12.10 5.61
CA GLU A 371 6.15 13.11 6.66
C GLU A 371 4.91 13.12 7.60
N PRO A 372 4.67 12.04 8.36
CA PRO A 372 3.53 11.97 9.27
C PRO A 372 3.58 13.02 10.39
N GLU A 373 4.75 13.56 10.65
CA GLU A 373 5.00 14.59 11.67
C GLU A 373 4.58 15.99 11.28
N LEU A 374 4.27 16.22 10.01
CA LEU A 374 4.00 17.57 9.52
C LEU A 374 2.82 18.19 10.29
N SER A 375 3.03 19.38 10.82
CA SER A 375 2.08 20.11 11.68
C SER A 375 1.79 19.47 13.05
N LEU A 376 2.42 18.35 13.42
CA LEU A 376 2.26 17.75 14.74
C LEU A 376 3.10 18.46 15.80
N HIS A 377 2.52 18.66 16.97
CA HIS A 377 3.28 19.08 18.14
C HIS A 377 4.38 18.06 18.48
N PRO A 378 5.60 18.49 18.89
CA PRO A 378 6.71 17.57 19.19
C PRO A 378 6.35 16.43 20.15
N ALA A 379 5.50 16.67 21.15
CA ALA A 379 5.05 15.62 22.06
C ALA A 379 4.27 14.50 21.36
N TRP A 380 3.53 14.83 20.30
CA TRP A 380 2.80 13.84 19.49
C TRP A 380 3.72 13.12 18.50
N GLN A 381 4.73 13.83 17.96
CA GLN A 381 5.72 13.19 17.10
C GLN A 381 6.43 12.02 17.80
N ASN A 382 6.68 12.13 19.11
CA ASN A 382 7.26 11.05 19.90
C ASN A 382 6.33 9.84 20.10
N ARG A 383 5.02 10.00 19.91
CA ARG A 383 4.02 8.96 20.20
C ARG A 383 3.37 8.37 18.95
N VAL A 384 3.31 9.14 17.87
CA VAL A 384 2.62 8.75 16.63
C VAL A 384 3.19 7.47 16.03
N LEU A 385 4.49 7.26 16.16
CA LEU A 385 5.14 6.05 15.65
C LEU A 385 4.62 4.78 16.32
N LYS A 386 4.37 4.85 17.63
CA LYS A 386 3.79 3.73 18.40
C LYS A 386 2.39 3.36 17.92
N LEU A 387 1.60 4.36 17.57
CA LEU A 387 0.26 4.17 17.01
C LEU A 387 0.33 3.42 15.68
N TYR A 388 1.22 3.82 14.77
CA TYR A 388 1.43 3.12 13.50
C TYR A 388 1.99 1.71 13.70
N GLU A 389 2.92 1.50 14.64
CA GLU A 389 3.44 0.18 14.97
C GLU A 389 2.35 -0.76 15.48
N ASN A 390 1.47 -0.27 16.37
CA ASN A 390 0.34 -1.04 16.89
C ASN A 390 -0.62 -1.40 15.77
N PHE A 391 -1.02 -0.41 14.94
CA PHE A 391 -1.88 -0.66 13.79
C PHE A 391 -1.30 -1.74 12.85
N ALA A 392 -0.01 -1.62 12.50
CA ALA A 392 0.66 -2.55 11.61
C ALA A 392 0.62 -4.00 12.15
N LYS A 393 0.85 -4.17 13.46
CA LYS A 393 0.83 -5.48 14.11
C LYS A 393 -0.59 -6.07 14.23
N GLU A 394 -1.55 -5.25 14.67
CA GLU A 394 -2.93 -5.69 14.85
C GLU A 394 -3.61 -6.09 13.52
N ASN A 395 -3.25 -5.42 12.43
CA ASN A 395 -3.88 -5.60 11.12
C ASN A 395 -2.99 -6.33 10.11
N ASN A 396 -1.88 -6.93 10.55
CA ASN A 396 -0.90 -7.61 9.70
C ASN A 396 -0.41 -6.76 8.52
N CYS A 397 -0.30 -5.44 8.70
CA CYS A 397 0.19 -4.50 7.71
C CYS A 397 1.70 -4.31 7.80
N GLN A 398 2.29 -3.72 6.77
CA GLN A 398 3.62 -3.14 6.80
C GLN A 398 3.50 -1.64 6.57
N ILE A 399 4.04 -0.83 7.48
CA ILE A 399 4.04 0.62 7.35
C ILE A 399 5.45 1.10 7.07
N ILE A 400 5.61 1.89 6.01
CA ILE A 400 6.88 2.51 5.63
C ILE A 400 6.69 4.02 5.70
N ILE A 401 7.43 4.65 6.60
CA ILE A 401 7.35 6.09 6.90
C ILE A 401 8.60 6.77 6.35
N ALA A 402 8.43 7.86 5.60
CA ALA A 402 9.50 8.78 5.29
C ALA A 402 9.44 9.98 6.25
N THR A 403 10.56 10.31 6.89
CA THR A 403 10.62 11.39 7.89
C THR A 403 11.96 12.10 7.91
N HIS A 404 11.92 13.37 8.29
CA HIS A 404 13.10 14.13 8.68
C HIS A 404 13.06 14.57 10.16
N SER A 405 12.09 14.08 10.94
CA SER A 405 11.92 14.46 12.34
C SER A 405 12.85 13.68 13.27
N PRO A 406 13.70 14.37 14.05
CA PRO A 406 14.50 13.74 15.09
C PRO A 406 13.64 13.16 16.21
N HIS A 407 12.43 13.66 16.44
CA HIS A 407 11.49 13.12 17.42
C HIS A 407 10.98 11.75 17.02
N ILE A 408 10.62 11.56 15.75
CA ILE A 408 10.23 10.26 15.22
C ILE A 408 11.40 9.29 15.31
N LEU A 409 12.59 9.70 14.88
CA LEU A 409 13.78 8.85 14.95
C LEU A 409 14.14 8.45 16.38
N GLY A 410 14.03 9.37 17.34
CA GLY A 410 14.26 9.09 18.76
C GLY A 410 13.23 8.17 19.40
N SER A 411 12.05 8.02 18.76
CA SER A 411 11.00 7.08 19.20
C SER A 411 11.00 5.75 18.42
N ALA A 412 11.84 5.63 17.39
CA ALA A 412 11.97 4.42 16.58
C ALA A 412 12.99 3.43 17.17
N LYS A 413 12.67 2.13 17.13
CA LYS A 413 13.67 1.10 17.39
C LYS A 413 14.74 1.13 16.30
N SER A 414 15.99 0.90 16.67
CA SER A 414 17.11 0.96 15.73
C SER A 414 16.92 0.04 14.52
N GLU A 415 16.33 -1.14 14.72
CA GLU A 415 16.06 -2.10 13.66
C GLU A 415 15.07 -1.62 12.59
N TYR A 416 14.23 -0.62 12.91
CA TYR A 416 13.24 -0.05 11.99
C TYR A 416 13.81 1.05 11.09
N ILE A 417 14.98 1.60 11.42
CA ILE A 417 15.53 2.78 10.75
C ILE A 417 16.33 2.38 9.52
N ARG A 418 16.11 3.09 8.43
CA ARG A 418 16.89 3.08 7.19
C ARG A 418 17.25 4.51 6.84
N LEU A 419 18.50 4.91 7.09
CA LEU A 419 18.96 6.26 6.83
C LEU A 419 19.50 6.37 5.40
N LEU A 420 18.91 7.27 4.62
CA LEU A 420 19.40 7.61 3.29
C LEU A 420 20.51 8.65 3.40
N THR A 421 21.69 8.30 2.95
CA THR A 421 22.87 9.16 2.87
C THR A 421 23.33 9.29 1.42
N GLU A 422 24.29 10.18 1.16
CA GLU A 422 24.92 10.30 -0.18
C GLU A 422 25.64 9.01 -0.59
N ASP A 423 26.17 8.26 0.38
CA ASP A 423 26.93 7.02 0.16
C ASP A 423 26.04 5.76 0.09
N GLY A 424 24.70 5.91 0.26
CA GLY A 424 23.76 4.80 0.24
C GLY A 424 22.85 4.72 1.47
N VAL A 425 22.53 3.50 1.90
CA VAL A 425 21.64 3.26 3.04
C VAL A 425 22.44 2.78 4.24
N VAL A 426 22.22 3.42 5.39
CA VAL A 426 22.73 2.98 6.70
C VAL A 426 21.57 2.39 7.50
N ASP A 427 21.70 1.16 7.97
CA ASP A 427 20.67 0.38 8.69
C ASP A 427 21.09 -0.07 10.09
N SER A 428 22.34 0.17 10.47
CA SER A 428 22.89 -0.23 11.77
C SER A 428 23.15 0.98 12.66
N PHE A 429 22.30 1.15 13.66
CA PHE A 429 22.44 2.21 14.68
C PHE A 429 22.47 1.61 16.08
N SER A 430 23.33 2.15 16.93
CA SER A 430 23.30 1.87 18.36
C SER A 430 22.41 2.89 19.07
N ASN A 431 21.39 2.38 19.80
CA ASN A 431 20.64 3.17 20.79
C ASN A 431 19.91 4.43 20.28
N THR A 432 19.05 4.29 19.28
CA THR A 432 18.17 5.41 18.83
C THR A 432 16.96 5.59 19.75
N TYR A 433 16.38 4.50 20.21
CA TYR A 433 15.17 4.51 21.01
C TYR A 433 15.38 5.18 22.37
N GLY A 434 14.66 6.26 22.63
CA GLY A 434 14.79 7.07 23.83
C GLY A 434 15.96 8.04 23.84
N ALA A 435 16.72 8.16 22.74
CA ALA A 435 17.78 9.13 22.61
C ALA A 435 17.25 10.56 22.59
N LYS A 436 18.06 11.50 23.11
CA LYS A 436 17.71 12.92 23.05
C LYS A 436 17.72 13.44 21.62
N VAL A 437 16.89 14.43 21.32
CA VAL A 437 16.81 15.08 20.00
C VAL A 437 18.19 15.56 19.53
N SER A 438 18.99 16.15 20.44
CA SER A 438 20.35 16.59 20.12
C SER A 438 21.24 15.44 19.65
N GLN A 439 21.18 14.29 20.32
CA GLN A 439 21.94 13.10 19.93
C GLN A 439 21.51 12.56 18.56
N ILE A 440 20.19 12.50 18.30
CA ILE A 440 19.68 12.09 16.99
C ILE A 440 20.19 13.04 15.89
N LEU A 441 20.17 14.35 16.15
CA LEU A 441 20.64 15.35 15.18
C LEU A 441 22.13 15.20 14.89
N THR A 442 22.97 15.02 15.92
CA THR A 442 24.43 14.89 15.73
C THR A 442 24.84 13.54 15.20
N ASP A 443 24.40 12.46 15.86
CA ASP A 443 24.97 11.11 15.67
C ASP A 443 24.34 10.38 14.49
N ILE A 444 23.09 10.74 14.13
CA ILE A 444 22.35 10.07 13.06
C ILE A 444 22.15 10.97 11.86
N MET A 445 21.71 12.22 12.08
CA MET A 445 21.41 13.13 10.98
C MET A 445 22.64 13.96 10.53
N GLY A 446 23.77 13.82 11.20
CA GLY A 446 25.03 14.46 10.82
C GLY A 446 25.05 15.98 10.97
N VAL A 447 24.16 16.54 11.80
CA VAL A 447 24.13 17.96 12.08
C VAL A 447 25.34 18.34 12.93
N LYS A 448 26.26 19.10 12.36
CA LYS A 448 27.52 19.47 13.05
C LYS A 448 27.29 20.51 14.15
N ASP A 449 26.45 21.49 13.87
CA ASP A 449 26.22 22.62 14.76
C ASP A 449 24.77 22.69 15.21
N LEU A 450 24.55 22.50 16.51
CA LEU A 450 23.22 22.60 17.13
C LEU A 450 22.85 24.03 17.55
N ARG A 451 23.80 24.95 17.46
CA ARG A 451 23.67 26.39 17.78
C ARG A 451 23.67 27.20 16.50
N THR A 452 23.23 28.48 16.62
CA THR A 452 23.44 29.43 15.53
C THR A 452 24.93 29.62 15.27
N PRO A 453 25.38 29.82 14.01
CA PRO A 453 26.78 29.93 13.68
C PRO A 453 27.54 30.95 14.57
N GLU A 454 26.94 32.12 14.81
CA GLU A 454 27.53 33.18 15.62
C GLU A 454 27.80 32.77 17.07
N VAL A 455 26.85 32.00 17.67
CA VAL A 455 27.00 31.51 19.04
C VAL A 455 27.99 30.36 19.08
N ASN A 456 28.00 29.51 18.06
CA ASN A 456 28.96 28.42 17.95
C ASN A 456 30.40 28.91 17.84
N GLU A 457 30.66 29.91 17.01
CA GLU A 457 31.98 30.55 16.93
C GLU A 457 32.46 31.10 18.28
N LYS A 458 31.58 31.75 19.05
CA LYS A 458 31.91 32.21 20.40
C LYS A 458 32.24 31.05 21.36
N PHE A 459 31.52 29.94 21.26
CA PHE A 459 31.83 28.75 22.06
C PHE A 459 33.19 28.15 21.72
N VAL A 460 33.49 27.98 20.43
CA VAL A 460 34.78 27.44 19.97
C VAL A 460 35.95 28.30 20.49
N VAL A 461 35.83 29.61 20.37
CA VAL A 461 36.89 30.52 20.90
C VAL A 461 37.07 30.38 22.42
N ILE A 462 35.98 30.27 23.18
CA ILE A 462 36.05 30.10 24.64
C ILE A 462 36.62 28.71 24.99
N GLU A 463 36.21 27.66 24.30
CA GLU A 463 36.73 26.30 24.51
C GLU A 463 38.24 26.24 24.21
N ASP A 464 38.70 26.80 23.11
CA ASP A 464 40.13 26.89 22.76
C ASP A 464 40.93 27.63 23.84
N MET A 465 40.43 28.77 24.31
CA MET A 465 41.10 29.54 25.39
C MET A 465 41.13 28.73 26.70
N ILE A 466 40.12 27.93 26.99
CA ILE A 466 40.11 27.03 28.16
C ILE A 466 41.16 25.92 27.99
N VAL A 467 41.26 25.32 26.81
CA VAL A 467 42.24 24.27 26.50
C VAL A 467 43.67 24.81 26.65
N GLU A 468 43.91 26.04 26.21
CA GLU A 468 45.19 26.73 26.33
C GLU A 468 45.47 27.33 27.74
N ASN A 469 44.57 27.12 28.71
CA ASN A 469 44.61 27.65 30.06
C ASN A 469 44.67 29.20 30.13
N GLN A 470 44.05 29.88 29.18
CA GLN A 470 43.99 31.34 29.10
C GLN A 470 42.77 31.93 29.85
N PHE A 471 42.08 31.16 30.69
CA PHE A 471 40.84 31.52 31.36
C PHE A 471 40.96 32.61 32.45
N ASP A 472 42.17 33.09 32.75
CA ASP A 472 42.42 34.22 33.67
C ASP A 472 42.74 35.53 32.94
N THR A 473 42.84 35.53 31.61
CA THR A 473 43.12 36.71 30.78
C THR A 473 41.93 37.67 30.74
N ASP A 474 42.19 38.94 30.48
CA ASP A 474 41.14 39.95 30.33
C ASP A 474 40.34 39.72 29.05
N GLU A 475 40.97 39.25 27.98
CA GLU A 475 40.30 38.83 26.74
C GLU A 475 39.30 37.69 26.98
N PHE A 476 39.67 36.68 27.76
CA PHE A 476 38.74 35.62 28.13
C PHE A 476 37.53 36.14 28.90
N LYS A 477 37.76 37.03 29.87
CA LYS A 477 36.68 37.62 30.67
C LYS A 477 35.68 38.41 29.83
N GLU A 478 36.17 39.17 28.84
CA GLU A 478 35.33 39.93 27.92
C GLU A 478 34.48 39.00 27.06
N LYS A 479 35.11 38.02 26.38
CA LYS A 479 34.42 37.04 25.55
C LYS A 479 33.43 36.16 26.37
N TRP A 480 33.81 35.80 27.59
CA TRP A 480 32.93 35.08 28.50
C TRP A 480 31.69 35.89 28.88
N GLN A 481 31.89 37.19 29.17
CA GLN A 481 30.77 38.07 29.51
C GLN A 481 29.81 38.23 28.31
N GLU A 482 30.34 38.40 27.09
CA GLU A 482 29.50 38.42 25.89
C GLU A 482 28.65 37.16 25.73
N LEU A 483 29.23 35.99 26.02
CA LEU A 483 28.55 34.72 25.93
C LEU A 483 27.49 34.58 27.03
N GLU A 484 27.79 35.02 28.25
CA GLU A 484 26.78 35.07 29.35
C GLU A 484 25.65 36.04 29.07
N ASP A 485 25.93 37.20 28.44
CA ASP A 485 24.92 38.19 28.07
C ASP A 485 24.00 37.66 26.95
N THR A 486 24.53 36.83 26.06
CA THR A 486 23.80 36.24 24.96
C THR A 486 22.88 35.08 25.44
N LEU A 487 23.39 34.21 26.30
CA LEU A 487 22.73 32.96 26.66
C LEU A 487 22.11 32.95 28.08
N GLY A 488 22.53 33.88 28.92
CA GLY A 488 22.20 33.92 30.33
C GLY A 488 23.15 33.08 31.21
N LYS A 489 23.42 33.62 32.40
CA LYS A 489 24.41 33.06 33.37
C LYS A 489 24.14 31.64 33.82
N ASN A 490 22.88 31.18 33.67
CA ASN A 490 22.43 29.87 34.10
C ASN A 490 22.39 28.81 32.99
N TYR A 491 22.85 29.17 31.77
CA TYR A 491 22.88 28.25 30.65
C TYR A 491 23.72 26.99 30.96
N PHE A 492 23.20 25.81 30.64
CA PHE A 492 23.77 24.55 31.08
C PHE A 492 25.21 24.34 30.64
N ASP A 493 25.51 24.62 29.37
CA ASP A 493 26.89 24.41 28.84
C ASP A 493 27.87 25.37 29.46
N LEU A 494 27.47 26.63 29.78
CA LEU A 494 28.34 27.54 30.53
C LEU A 494 28.65 27.04 31.94
N LYS A 495 27.71 26.35 32.58
CA LYS A 495 27.98 25.73 33.88
C LYS A 495 28.98 24.59 33.75
N LEU A 496 28.92 23.79 32.68
CA LEU A 496 29.89 22.72 32.42
C LEU A 496 31.29 23.32 32.20
N LEU A 497 31.41 24.36 31.36
CA LEU A 497 32.69 25.02 31.14
C LEU A 497 33.25 25.65 32.44
N LYS A 498 32.41 26.21 33.32
CA LYS A 498 32.85 26.70 34.64
C LYS A 498 33.43 25.58 35.51
N LEU A 499 32.83 24.40 35.48
CA LEU A 499 33.35 23.24 36.20
C LEU A 499 34.70 22.77 35.64
N GLU A 500 34.83 22.80 34.30
CA GLU A 500 36.08 22.46 33.63
C GLU A 500 37.18 23.47 34.00
N ILE A 501 36.93 24.75 33.92
CA ILE A 501 37.87 25.81 34.35
C ILE A 501 38.32 25.58 35.83
N ALA A 502 37.35 25.26 36.72
CA ALA A 502 37.65 25.01 38.12
C ALA A 502 38.54 23.78 38.31
N SER A 503 38.33 22.72 37.51
CA SER A 503 39.18 21.52 37.52
C SER A 503 40.60 21.85 37.03
N ARG A 504 40.71 22.50 35.87
CA ARG A 504 42.03 22.87 35.30
C ARG A 504 42.83 23.81 36.20
N ARG A 505 42.18 24.76 36.90
CA ARG A 505 42.86 25.60 37.92
C ARG A 505 43.50 24.81 39.03
N LYS A 506 42.87 23.73 39.52
CA LYS A 506 43.42 22.84 40.53
C LYS A 506 44.65 22.10 40.01
N ASP A 507 44.58 21.60 38.79
CA ASP A 507 45.69 20.88 38.16
C ASP A 507 46.92 21.75 37.91
N VAL A 508 46.70 23.00 37.43
CA VAL A 508 47.77 23.98 37.27
C VAL A 508 48.42 24.36 38.62
N GLN A 509 47.65 24.42 39.72
CA GLN A 509 48.16 24.69 41.05
C GLN A 509 48.94 23.50 41.62
N ASN A 510 48.50 22.26 41.36
CA ASN A 510 49.19 21.05 41.81
C ASN A 510 50.52 20.79 41.07
N ASN A 511 50.59 21.15 39.79
CA ASN A 511 51.80 21.02 38.97
C ASN A 511 52.84 22.13 39.24
N LYS A 512 52.48 23.17 40.02
CA LYS A 512 53.41 24.24 40.47
C LYS A 512 53.98 23.99 41.86
N LYS A 513 53.58 22.93 42.54
CA LYS A 513 54.13 22.42 43.80
C LYS A 513 55.07 21.25 43.53
#